data_ece8f40d5fd534f9bd057ce6bd0b962f
#
_entry.id   ece8f40d5fd534f9bd057ce6bd0b962f
#
_cell.length_a   1.000
_cell.length_b   1.000
_cell.length_c   1.000
_cell.angle_alpha   90.00
_cell.angle_beta   90.00
_cell.angle_gamma   90.00
#
_symmetry.space_group_name_H-M   'P 1'
#
loop_
_entity.id
_entity.type
_entity.pdbx_description
1 polymer ?
#
loop_
_entity_poly.entity_id
_entity_poly.type
_entity_poly.pdbx_seq_one_letter_code
_entity_poly.pdbx_strand_id
1 'polypeptide(L)'
;MAAHTSFVWERNFSYIGNDKSEQNAAMPQLYVISGCNGAGKTTASYALLPEMLGCSQFVNSDEFAKSLSPFSPDAASIQASKLMLLKMNYLFKRNEDFAIEPTLATRSLKKTIIKARAQGYGITILYFWLNSPELAVERVRARVAAGGHNIPEETIRRRYMAGLHYFFNIYRNMADRWILADNSQIPFRVVAEGQAGRLTIKDEQTYSKIQELADFAEKSLSGE
;
A
#
# COMPACT_ATOMS: atom_id res chain seq x y z
N MET A 1 -11.32 14.42 17.85
CA MET A 1 -10.41 14.35 16.66
C MET A 1 -10.77 13.27 15.64
N ALA A 2 -11.47 12.20 15.97
CA ALA A 2 -11.85 11.13 15.04
C ALA A 2 -12.89 11.53 13.96
N ALA A 3 -13.86 12.38 14.29
CA ALA A 3 -14.95 12.75 13.37
C ALA A 3 -14.53 13.64 12.18
N HIS A 4 -13.41 14.39 12.30
CA HIS A 4 -12.92 15.25 11.20
C HIS A 4 -12.11 14.46 10.17
N THR A 5 -11.54 13.33 10.56
CA THR A 5 -10.73 12.48 9.69
C THR A 5 -11.63 11.66 8.74
N SER A 6 -12.76 11.11 9.21
CA SER A 6 -13.68 10.32 8.38
C SER A 6 -14.27 11.14 7.21
N PHE A 7 -14.68 12.38 7.44
CA PHE A 7 -15.29 13.25 6.42
C PHE A 7 -14.33 13.58 5.26
N VAL A 8 -13.03 13.67 5.53
CA VAL A 8 -12.01 13.95 4.50
C VAL A 8 -11.70 12.71 3.66
N TRP A 9 -11.74 11.53 4.29
CA TRP A 9 -11.55 10.25 3.61
C TRP A 9 -12.74 9.94 2.68
N GLU A 10 -13.97 10.14 3.14
CA GLU A 10 -15.18 9.95 2.33
C GLU A 10 -15.17 10.77 1.04
N ARG A 11 -14.72 12.02 1.10
CA ARG A 11 -14.69 12.91 -0.06
C ARG A 11 -13.70 12.48 -1.15
N ASN A 12 -12.60 11.83 -0.77
CA ASN A 12 -11.56 11.37 -1.70
C ASN A 12 -11.80 9.95 -2.23
N PHE A 13 -12.64 9.16 -1.56
CA PHE A 13 -12.84 7.75 -1.87
C PHE A 13 -14.32 7.31 -1.96
N SER A 14 -15.28 8.24 -1.94
CA SER A 14 -16.72 7.94 -1.99
C SER A 14 -17.14 7.04 -3.16
N TYR A 15 -16.30 6.97 -4.19
CA TYR A 15 -16.51 6.15 -5.39
C TYR A 15 -15.78 4.79 -5.34
N ILE A 16 -14.98 4.48 -4.30
CA ILE A 16 -14.30 3.19 -4.19
C ILE A 16 -15.23 2.11 -3.63
N GLY A 17 -16.17 2.49 -2.74
CA GLY A 17 -17.07 1.58 -2.03
C GLY A 17 -18.42 1.31 -2.71
N ASN A 18 -18.78 2.05 -3.74
CA ASN A 18 -20.16 2.07 -4.26
C ASN A 18 -20.49 1.02 -5.33
N ASP A 19 -19.59 0.10 -5.67
CA ASP A 19 -19.86 -0.91 -6.70
C ASP A 19 -20.40 -2.25 -6.15
N LYS A 20 -20.83 -2.28 -4.87
CA LYS A 20 -21.47 -3.46 -4.27
C LYS A 20 -23.00 -3.52 -4.49
N SER A 21 -23.58 -2.67 -5.37
CA SER A 21 -25.04 -2.53 -5.51
C SER A 21 -25.68 -3.38 -6.61
N GLU A 22 -25.03 -4.43 -7.14
CA GLU A 22 -25.75 -5.42 -7.93
C GLU A 22 -25.33 -6.85 -7.54
N GLN A 23 -26.34 -7.66 -7.22
CA GLN A 23 -26.31 -9.03 -6.80
C GLN A 23 -25.67 -9.98 -7.83
N ASN A 24 -24.35 -10.02 -7.86
CA ASN A 24 -23.58 -11.19 -8.29
C ASN A 24 -22.68 -11.58 -7.14
N ALA A 25 -22.36 -12.86 -6.95
CA ALA A 25 -21.43 -13.32 -5.92
C ALA A 25 -20.15 -12.48 -6.07
N ALA A 26 -20.00 -11.48 -5.19
CA ALA A 26 -19.03 -10.42 -5.38
C ALA A 26 -17.63 -11.03 -5.44
N MET A 27 -16.92 -10.81 -6.53
CA MET A 27 -15.55 -11.25 -6.74
C MET A 27 -14.68 -10.81 -5.55
N PRO A 28 -14.00 -11.73 -4.85
CA PRO A 28 -13.20 -11.37 -3.68
C PRO A 28 -12.11 -10.37 -4.06
N GLN A 29 -11.77 -9.49 -3.14
CA GLN A 29 -10.82 -8.39 -3.38
C GLN A 29 -9.52 -8.58 -2.60
N LEU A 30 -8.40 -8.39 -3.29
CA LEU A 30 -7.10 -8.18 -2.69
C LEU A 30 -6.75 -6.68 -2.74
N TYR A 31 -6.75 -6.04 -1.58
CA TYR A 31 -6.30 -4.66 -1.44
C TYR A 31 -4.81 -4.63 -1.12
N VAL A 32 -4.05 -3.84 -1.85
CA VAL A 32 -2.62 -3.63 -1.65
C VAL A 32 -2.40 -2.18 -1.23
N ILE A 33 -2.22 -1.94 0.07
CA ILE A 33 -1.93 -0.62 0.62
C ILE A 33 -0.42 -0.43 0.63
N SER A 34 0.11 0.42 -0.23
CA SER A 34 1.54 0.44 -0.54
C SER A 34 2.17 1.84 -0.47
N GLY A 35 3.49 1.88 -0.53
CA GLY A 35 4.31 3.08 -0.40
C GLY A 35 5.56 2.84 0.45
N CYS A 36 6.49 3.77 0.48
CA CYS A 36 7.73 3.63 1.25
C CYS A 36 7.49 3.57 2.77
N ASN A 37 8.53 3.28 3.53
CA ASN A 37 8.48 3.43 4.99
C ASN A 37 8.22 4.90 5.34
N GLY A 38 7.37 5.17 6.32
CA GLY A 38 6.95 6.53 6.67
C GLY A 38 5.81 7.11 5.81
N ALA A 39 5.38 6.43 4.75
CA ALA A 39 4.31 6.92 3.87
C ALA A 39 2.90 6.94 4.50
N GLY A 40 2.75 6.46 5.75
CA GLY A 40 1.47 6.49 6.46
C GLY A 40 0.50 5.35 6.10
N LYS A 41 1.00 4.28 5.49
CA LYS A 41 0.21 3.12 5.06
C LYS A 41 -0.66 2.54 6.16
N THR A 42 -0.07 2.19 7.30
CA THR A 42 -0.77 1.57 8.44
C THR A 42 -1.89 2.46 8.96
N THR A 43 -1.62 3.77 9.11
CA THR A 43 -2.64 4.75 9.51
C THR A 43 -3.78 4.80 8.51
N ALA A 44 -3.46 4.82 7.21
CA ALA A 44 -4.45 4.79 6.15
C ALA A 44 -5.23 3.48 6.13
N SER A 45 -4.57 2.34 6.34
CA SER A 45 -5.23 1.02 6.38
C SER A 45 -6.31 0.96 7.45
N TYR A 46 -6.02 1.40 8.68
CA TYR A 46 -7.01 1.40 9.76
C TYR A 46 -8.20 2.32 9.51
N ALA A 47 -7.99 3.43 8.79
CA ALA A 47 -9.08 4.35 8.45
C ALA A 47 -9.90 3.89 7.24
N LEU A 48 -9.25 3.35 6.20
CA LEU A 48 -9.89 3.04 4.92
C LEU A 48 -10.55 1.66 4.88
N LEU A 49 -9.89 0.64 5.45
CA LEU A 49 -10.31 -0.74 5.25
C LEU A 49 -11.71 -1.03 5.80
N PRO A 50 -12.04 -0.74 7.07
CA PRO A 50 -13.34 -1.11 7.61
C PRO A 50 -14.48 -0.23 7.06
N GLU A 51 -14.27 1.08 6.97
CA GLU A 51 -15.36 2.02 6.69
C GLU A 51 -15.62 2.18 5.19
N MET A 52 -14.56 2.23 4.38
CA MET A 52 -14.66 2.57 2.95
C MET A 52 -14.59 1.37 2.03
N LEU A 53 -13.78 0.37 2.36
CA LEU A 53 -13.58 -0.82 1.54
C LEU A 53 -14.38 -2.03 2.04
N GLY A 54 -15.01 -1.94 3.21
CA GLY A 54 -15.73 -3.04 3.84
C GLY A 54 -14.86 -4.26 4.09
N CYS A 55 -13.53 -4.06 4.20
CA CYS A 55 -12.54 -5.12 4.37
C CYS A 55 -12.08 -5.18 5.83
N SER A 56 -12.38 -6.28 6.52
CA SER A 56 -11.99 -6.50 7.92
C SER A 56 -10.71 -7.32 8.09
N GLN A 57 -10.19 -7.93 7.01
CA GLN A 57 -9.02 -8.78 7.06
C GLN A 57 -7.78 -8.00 6.62
N PHE A 58 -6.95 -7.62 7.58
CA PHE A 58 -5.69 -6.92 7.34
C PHE A 58 -4.51 -7.82 7.70
N VAL A 59 -3.57 -7.98 6.78
CA VAL A 59 -2.40 -8.85 6.89
C VAL A 59 -1.14 -8.00 6.77
N ASN A 60 -0.51 -7.73 7.91
CA ASN A 60 0.69 -6.90 8.01
C ASN A 60 1.76 -7.65 8.82
N SER A 61 2.95 -7.85 8.24
CA SER A 61 4.06 -8.58 8.89
C SER A 61 4.57 -7.88 10.14
N ASP A 62 4.56 -6.55 10.18
CA ASP A 62 5.04 -5.78 11.33
C ASP A 62 4.09 -5.97 12.54
N GLU A 63 2.78 -6.06 12.29
CA GLU A 63 1.80 -6.36 13.34
C GLU A 63 1.94 -7.80 13.86
N PHE A 64 2.19 -8.77 12.99
CA PHE A 64 2.52 -10.13 13.42
C PHE A 64 3.82 -10.18 14.25
N ALA A 65 4.86 -9.46 13.84
CA ALA A 65 6.12 -9.41 14.57
C ALA A 65 5.94 -8.81 15.97
N LYS A 66 5.19 -7.71 16.08
CA LYS A 66 4.85 -7.10 17.38
C LYS A 66 4.04 -8.04 18.28
N SER A 67 3.08 -8.77 17.71
CA SER A 67 2.26 -9.73 18.47
C SER A 67 3.09 -10.90 18.99
N LEU A 68 4.09 -11.34 18.22
CA LEU A 68 4.97 -12.45 18.62
C LEU A 68 6.04 -12.03 19.62
N SER A 69 6.59 -10.84 19.47
CA SER A 69 7.66 -10.30 20.32
C SER A 69 7.51 -8.80 20.51
N PRO A 70 6.68 -8.34 21.46
CA PRO A 70 6.39 -6.92 21.66
C PRO A 70 7.64 -6.08 21.95
N PHE A 71 8.65 -6.64 22.64
CA PHE A 71 9.86 -5.94 23.04
C PHE A 71 11.02 -6.08 22.04
N SER A 72 10.93 -7.05 21.11
CA SER A 72 11.96 -7.31 20.10
C SER A 72 11.35 -7.83 18.81
N PRO A 73 10.54 -7.02 18.10
CA PRO A 73 9.81 -7.47 16.90
C PRO A 73 10.75 -7.99 15.80
N ASP A 74 11.96 -7.45 15.69
CA ASP A 74 12.96 -7.85 14.67
C ASP A 74 13.36 -9.32 14.82
N ALA A 75 13.52 -9.78 16.04
CA ALA A 75 13.84 -11.19 16.33
C ALA A 75 12.72 -12.14 15.84
N ALA A 76 11.49 -11.66 15.74
CA ALA A 76 10.33 -12.43 15.28
C ALA A 76 10.01 -12.28 13.79
N SER A 77 10.79 -11.52 13.02
CA SER A 77 10.47 -11.14 11.63
C SER A 77 10.27 -12.35 10.70
N ILE A 78 11.07 -13.41 10.85
CA ILE A 78 10.95 -14.65 10.06
C ILE A 78 9.65 -15.39 10.40
N GLN A 79 9.34 -15.53 11.71
CA GLN A 79 8.10 -16.17 12.16
C GLN A 79 6.87 -15.37 11.73
N ALA A 80 6.92 -14.05 11.86
CA ALA A 80 5.88 -13.12 11.40
C ALA A 80 5.60 -13.28 9.90
N SER A 81 6.66 -13.36 9.09
CA SER A 81 6.53 -13.58 7.64
C SER A 81 5.87 -14.93 7.32
N LYS A 82 6.21 -15.99 8.05
CA LYS A 82 5.56 -17.30 7.89
C LYS A 82 4.08 -17.26 8.28
N LEU A 83 3.73 -16.62 9.40
CA LEU A 83 2.33 -16.44 9.83
C LEU A 83 1.53 -15.61 8.83
N MET A 84 2.12 -14.54 8.29
CA MET A 84 1.52 -13.75 7.23
C MET A 84 1.15 -14.63 6.02
N LEU A 85 2.06 -15.45 5.54
CA LEU A 85 1.81 -16.36 4.42
C LEU A 85 0.73 -17.40 4.74
N LEU A 86 0.71 -17.95 5.96
CA LEU A 86 -0.33 -18.88 6.40
C LEU A 86 -1.70 -18.20 6.45
N LYS A 87 -1.78 -16.98 7.01
CA LYS A 87 -3.02 -16.19 7.04
C LYS A 87 -3.53 -15.87 5.64
N MET A 88 -2.65 -15.42 4.74
CA MET A 88 -3.02 -15.17 3.34
C MET A 88 -3.54 -16.44 2.66
N ASN A 89 -2.87 -17.59 2.84
CA ASN A 89 -3.34 -18.85 2.27
C ASN A 89 -4.71 -19.28 2.83
N TYR A 90 -4.96 -19.04 4.11
CA TYR A 90 -6.25 -19.29 4.74
C TYR A 90 -7.35 -18.41 4.10
N LEU A 91 -7.10 -17.09 3.93
CA LEU A 91 -8.04 -16.16 3.33
C LEU A 91 -8.33 -16.50 1.86
N PHE A 92 -7.29 -16.84 1.10
CA PHE A 92 -7.45 -17.33 -0.27
C PHE A 92 -8.37 -18.56 -0.37
N LYS A 93 -8.21 -19.55 0.52
CA LYS A 93 -9.07 -20.75 0.52
C LYS A 93 -10.53 -20.45 0.85
N ARG A 94 -10.80 -19.35 1.54
CA ARG A 94 -12.15 -18.95 1.93
C ARG A 94 -12.79 -17.92 0.98
N ASN A 95 -12.05 -17.48 -0.04
CA ASN A 95 -12.46 -16.39 -0.93
C ASN A 95 -12.90 -15.13 -0.16
N GLU A 96 -12.20 -14.80 0.93
CA GLU A 96 -12.46 -13.60 1.73
C GLU A 96 -11.66 -12.40 1.21
N ASP A 97 -12.29 -11.22 1.22
CA ASP A 97 -11.59 -9.95 0.97
C ASP A 97 -10.49 -9.75 2.01
N PHE A 98 -9.30 -9.34 1.59
CA PHE A 98 -8.24 -8.98 2.52
C PHE A 98 -7.30 -7.93 1.96
N ALA A 99 -6.61 -7.25 2.88
CA ALA A 99 -5.60 -6.25 2.57
C ALA A 99 -4.21 -6.68 3.04
N ILE A 100 -3.20 -6.27 2.28
CA ILE A 100 -1.79 -6.41 2.61
C ILE A 100 -1.08 -5.07 2.53
N GLU A 101 0.03 -4.92 3.28
CA GLU A 101 0.79 -3.66 3.37
C GLU A 101 2.26 -3.78 2.93
N PRO A 102 2.58 -3.97 1.66
CA PRO A 102 3.95 -4.01 1.18
C PRO A 102 4.52 -2.61 0.89
N THR A 103 5.86 -2.52 0.86
CA THR A 103 6.54 -1.31 0.36
C THR A 103 6.62 -1.24 -1.17
N LEU A 104 6.28 -2.30 -1.87
CA LEU A 104 6.49 -2.52 -3.32
C LEU A 104 7.95 -2.38 -3.79
N ALA A 105 8.91 -2.38 -2.87
CA ALA A 105 10.33 -2.19 -3.19
C ALA A 105 11.02 -3.45 -3.75
N THR A 106 10.27 -4.47 -4.10
CA THR A 106 10.75 -5.74 -4.69
C THR A 106 9.73 -6.31 -5.66
N ARG A 107 10.14 -7.27 -6.48
CA ARG A 107 9.25 -7.99 -7.40
C ARG A 107 8.46 -9.15 -6.75
N SER A 108 8.64 -9.39 -5.46
CA SER A 108 8.08 -10.57 -4.77
C SER A 108 6.55 -10.62 -4.76
N LEU A 109 5.89 -9.47 -4.66
CA LEU A 109 4.43 -9.38 -4.66
C LEU A 109 3.80 -9.85 -5.99
N LYS A 110 4.54 -9.84 -7.11
CA LYS A 110 4.05 -10.32 -8.40
C LYS A 110 3.48 -11.75 -8.30
N LYS A 111 4.16 -12.64 -7.56
CA LYS A 111 3.69 -14.01 -7.35
C LYS A 111 2.36 -14.06 -6.61
N THR A 112 2.19 -13.21 -5.59
CA THR A 112 0.93 -13.12 -4.82
C THR A 112 -0.22 -12.60 -5.69
N ILE A 113 0.02 -11.58 -6.51
CA ILE A 113 -1.02 -11.04 -7.43
C ILE A 113 -1.41 -12.09 -8.47
N ILE A 114 -0.44 -12.79 -9.09
CA ILE A 114 -0.72 -13.86 -10.05
C ILE A 114 -1.57 -14.95 -9.40
N LYS A 115 -1.22 -15.37 -8.17
CA LYS A 115 -1.99 -16.35 -7.42
C LYS A 115 -3.41 -15.86 -7.12
N ALA A 116 -3.57 -14.62 -6.68
CA ALA A 116 -4.87 -14.02 -6.40
C ALA A 116 -5.76 -14.01 -7.66
N ARG A 117 -5.22 -13.56 -8.80
CA ARG A 117 -5.94 -13.59 -10.08
C ARG A 117 -6.37 -14.99 -10.51
N ALA A 118 -5.48 -15.99 -10.35
CA ALA A 118 -5.81 -17.39 -10.65
C ALA A 118 -6.93 -17.93 -9.77
N GLN A 119 -7.22 -17.30 -8.64
CA GLN A 119 -8.32 -17.63 -7.71
C GLN A 119 -9.53 -16.69 -7.85
N GLY A 120 -9.57 -15.86 -8.90
CA GLY A 120 -10.71 -15.00 -9.20
C GLY A 120 -10.78 -13.72 -8.36
N TYR A 121 -9.66 -13.29 -7.73
CA TYR A 121 -9.63 -12.02 -7.00
C TYR A 121 -9.49 -10.82 -7.92
N GLY A 122 -10.24 -9.76 -7.62
CA GLY A 122 -9.94 -8.41 -8.07
C GLY A 122 -8.76 -7.81 -7.31
N ILE A 123 -7.95 -6.98 -7.97
CA ILE A 123 -6.73 -6.40 -7.41
C ILE A 123 -6.86 -4.89 -7.39
N THR A 124 -6.91 -4.31 -6.20
CA THR A 124 -6.90 -2.86 -6.00
C THR A 124 -5.62 -2.43 -5.28
N ILE A 125 -4.86 -1.50 -5.88
CA ILE A 125 -3.62 -0.97 -5.29
C ILE A 125 -3.81 0.49 -4.90
N LEU A 126 -3.55 0.83 -3.64
CA LEU A 126 -3.42 2.19 -3.15
C LEU A 126 -1.94 2.46 -2.88
N TYR A 127 -1.36 3.40 -3.62
CA TYR A 127 0.04 3.78 -3.45
C TYR A 127 0.15 5.17 -2.81
N PHE A 128 0.69 5.22 -1.59
CA PHE A 128 0.94 6.46 -0.86
C PHE A 128 2.37 6.93 -1.14
N TRP A 129 2.47 8.05 -1.84
CA TRP A 129 3.71 8.74 -2.13
C TRP A 129 3.98 9.85 -1.11
N LEU A 130 5.24 10.18 -0.94
CA LEU A 130 5.75 11.36 -0.22
C LEU A 130 6.60 12.19 -1.18
N ASN A 131 6.57 13.51 -0.99
CA ASN A 131 7.25 14.46 -1.89
C ASN A 131 8.79 14.40 -1.83
N SER A 132 9.35 13.70 -0.84
CA SER A 132 10.80 13.48 -0.73
C SER A 132 11.14 12.23 0.10
N PRO A 133 12.29 11.60 -0.11
CA PRO A 133 12.81 10.56 0.76
C PRO A 133 13.21 11.10 2.14
N GLU A 134 13.56 12.38 2.26
CA GLU A 134 13.86 13.06 3.52
C GLU A 134 12.65 13.05 4.45
N LEU A 135 11.46 13.37 3.93
CA LEU A 135 10.22 13.31 4.71
C LEU A 135 9.93 11.87 5.17
N ALA A 136 10.23 10.88 4.34
CA ALA A 136 10.09 9.48 4.72
C ALA A 136 11.01 9.12 5.91
N VAL A 137 12.27 9.56 5.87
CA VAL A 137 13.24 9.37 6.95
C VAL A 137 12.81 10.08 8.22
N GLU A 138 12.39 11.34 8.12
CA GLU A 138 11.89 12.13 9.26
C GLU A 138 10.73 11.44 9.97
N ARG A 139 9.72 10.97 9.21
CA ARG A 139 8.56 10.28 9.77
C ARG A 139 8.92 8.95 10.43
N VAL A 140 9.89 8.21 9.86
CA VAL A 140 10.39 6.99 10.51
C VAL A 140 11.12 7.33 11.80
N ARG A 141 11.95 8.37 11.84
CA ARG A 141 12.64 8.84 13.07
C ARG A 141 11.64 9.24 14.15
N ALA A 142 10.60 10.01 13.81
CA ALA A 142 9.53 10.38 14.72
C ALA A 142 8.79 9.15 15.29
N ARG A 143 8.51 8.15 14.43
CA ARG A 143 7.90 6.89 14.85
C ARG A 143 8.81 6.11 15.82
N VAL A 144 10.12 6.07 15.57
CA VAL A 144 11.10 5.40 16.45
C VAL A 144 11.16 6.10 17.81
N ALA A 145 11.16 7.43 17.83
CA ALA A 145 11.11 8.21 19.09
C ALA A 145 9.83 7.91 19.91
N ALA A 146 8.74 7.52 19.25
CA ALA A 146 7.49 7.06 19.87
C ALA A 146 7.46 5.55 20.18
N GLY A 147 8.61 4.85 20.17
CA GLY A 147 8.71 3.42 20.49
C GLY A 147 8.45 2.47 19.31
N GLY A 148 8.41 2.98 18.09
CA GLY A 148 8.24 2.16 16.89
C GLY A 148 9.55 1.53 16.39
N HIS A 149 9.38 0.57 15.45
CA HIS A 149 10.50 -0.15 14.84
C HIS A 149 11.41 0.78 14.00
N ASN A 150 12.73 0.64 14.16
CA ASN A 150 13.73 1.37 13.41
C ASN A 150 14.00 0.71 12.05
N ILE A 151 14.23 1.53 11.03
CA ILE A 151 14.67 1.10 9.69
C ILE A 151 15.85 1.98 9.30
N PRO A 152 16.98 1.38 8.86
CA PRO A 152 18.13 2.15 8.40
C PRO A 152 17.76 3.14 7.30
N GLU A 153 18.29 4.36 7.37
CA GLU A 153 17.98 5.44 6.42
C GLU A 153 18.25 5.05 4.96
N GLU A 154 19.37 4.40 4.70
CA GLU A 154 19.69 3.87 3.37
C GLU A 154 18.59 2.94 2.84
N THR A 155 18.06 2.07 3.70
CA THR A 155 16.96 1.18 3.33
C THR A 155 15.67 1.95 3.02
N ILE A 156 15.38 3.03 3.77
CA ILE A 156 14.20 3.87 3.51
C ILE A 156 14.35 4.53 2.14
N ARG A 157 15.50 5.15 1.84
CA ARG A 157 15.79 5.82 0.58
C ARG A 157 15.73 4.86 -0.60
N ARG A 158 16.36 3.70 -0.47
CA ARG A 158 16.32 2.65 -1.49
C ARG A 158 14.89 2.17 -1.75
N ARG A 159 14.10 1.94 -0.69
CA ARG A 159 12.69 1.50 -0.82
C ARG A 159 11.80 2.60 -1.39
N TYR A 160 12.09 3.87 -1.13
CA TYR A 160 11.38 4.99 -1.73
C TYR A 160 11.49 4.96 -3.26
N MET A 161 12.71 4.88 -3.79
CA MET A 161 12.97 4.85 -5.23
C MET A 161 12.48 3.54 -5.87
N ALA A 162 12.84 2.39 -5.30
CA ALA A 162 12.43 1.09 -5.83
C ALA A 162 10.89 0.90 -5.83
N GLY A 163 10.21 1.40 -4.79
CA GLY A 163 8.75 1.33 -4.71
C GLY A 163 8.07 2.09 -5.84
N LEU A 164 8.55 3.30 -6.15
CA LEU A 164 8.06 4.10 -7.29
C LEU A 164 8.29 3.38 -8.62
N HIS A 165 9.53 2.97 -8.88
CA HIS A 165 9.88 2.24 -10.09
C HIS A 165 8.97 1.01 -10.30
N TYR A 166 8.84 0.15 -9.29
CA TYR A 166 8.03 -1.05 -9.43
C TYR A 166 6.53 -0.78 -9.49
N PHE A 167 6.03 0.26 -8.82
CA PHE A 167 4.64 0.67 -8.96
C PHE A 167 4.32 1.05 -10.41
N PHE A 168 5.13 1.94 -11.01
CA PHE A 168 4.89 2.42 -12.37
C PHE A 168 5.11 1.35 -13.45
N ASN A 169 6.18 0.56 -13.32
CA ASN A 169 6.60 -0.36 -14.39
C ASN A 169 6.02 -1.77 -14.26
N ILE A 170 5.54 -2.17 -13.07
CA ILE A 170 5.04 -3.52 -12.84
C ILE A 170 3.62 -3.49 -12.27
N TYR A 171 3.45 -2.94 -11.06
CA TYR A 171 2.30 -3.25 -10.25
C TYR A 171 1.02 -2.57 -10.69
N ARG A 172 1.04 -1.31 -11.14
CA ARG A 172 -0.15 -0.63 -11.67
C ARG A 172 -0.74 -1.36 -12.88
N ASN A 173 0.11 -2.00 -13.71
CA ASN A 173 -0.32 -2.76 -14.87
C ASN A 173 -0.88 -4.15 -14.52
N MET A 174 -0.67 -4.59 -13.28
CA MET A 174 -1.22 -5.84 -12.74
C MET A 174 -2.49 -5.62 -11.91
N ALA A 175 -2.88 -4.38 -11.66
CA ALA A 175 -4.07 -4.03 -10.90
C ALA A 175 -5.28 -3.84 -11.82
N ASP A 176 -6.47 -4.20 -11.34
CA ASP A 176 -7.74 -3.87 -12.01
C ASP A 176 -8.10 -2.41 -11.73
N ARG A 177 -7.68 -1.94 -10.53
CA ARG A 177 -7.77 -0.56 -10.11
C ARG A 177 -6.53 -0.15 -9.32
N TRP A 178 -6.07 1.08 -9.50
CA TRP A 178 -5.02 1.66 -8.67
C TRP A 178 -5.28 3.14 -8.39
N ILE A 179 -4.80 3.60 -7.26
CA ILE A 179 -4.87 5.00 -6.83
C ILE A 179 -3.48 5.40 -6.37
N LEU A 180 -2.99 6.52 -6.90
CA LEU A 180 -1.77 7.19 -6.48
C LEU A 180 -2.15 8.41 -5.64
N ALA A 181 -1.74 8.44 -4.38
CA ALA A 181 -2.04 9.51 -3.44
C ALA A 181 -0.77 10.16 -2.90
N ASP A 182 -0.73 11.49 -2.87
CA ASP A 182 0.29 12.27 -2.16
C ASP A 182 -0.12 12.40 -0.70
N ASN A 183 0.63 11.75 0.19
CA ASN A 183 0.47 11.80 1.64
C ASN A 183 1.54 12.64 2.33
N SER A 184 2.13 13.61 1.62
CA SER A 184 3.12 14.53 2.21
C SER A 184 2.50 15.45 3.26
N GLN A 185 1.20 15.73 3.11
CA GLN A 185 0.40 16.55 4.03
C GLN A 185 -0.86 15.80 4.48
N ILE A 186 -1.50 16.26 5.52
CA ILE A 186 -2.78 15.75 6.00
C ILE A 186 -3.85 16.84 5.74
N PRO A 187 -4.93 16.48 5.08
CA PRO A 187 -5.29 15.20 4.46
C PRO A 187 -4.43 14.89 3.21
N PHE A 188 -4.26 13.60 2.92
CA PHE A 188 -3.63 13.21 1.65
C PHE A 188 -4.49 13.64 0.45
N ARG A 189 -3.87 13.73 -0.72
CA ARG A 189 -4.55 14.09 -1.97
C ARG A 189 -4.39 12.99 -3.01
N VAL A 190 -5.46 12.67 -3.72
CA VAL A 190 -5.39 11.76 -4.87
C VAL A 190 -4.76 12.52 -6.04
N VAL A 191 -3.66 11.99 -6.55
CA VAL A 191 -2.90 12.54 -7.69
C VAL A 191 -3.41 11.96 -9.01
N ALA A 192 -3.59 10.65 -9.05
CA ALA A 192 -4.09 9.95 -10.22
C ALA A 192 -4.73 8.61 -9.83
N GLU A 193 -5.56 8.09 -10.72
CA GLU A 193 -6.16 6.77 -10.59
C GLU A 193 -6.26 6.07 -11.95
N GLY A 194 -6.21 4.74 -11.93
CA GLY A 194 -6.43 3.92 -13.11
C GLY A 194 -7.43 2.81 -12.83
N GLN A 195 -8.34 2.59 -13.77
CA GLN A 195 -9.32 1.51 -13.70
C GLN A 195 -9.67 1.04 -15.11
N ALA A 196 -9.67 -0.29 -15.32
CA ALA A 196 -10.03 -0.90 -16.60
C ALA A 196 -9.27 -0.30 -17.82
N GLY A 197 -7.99 0.03 -17.65
CA GLY A 197 -7.15 0.66 -18.69
C GLY A 197 -7.35 2.16 -18.87
N ARG A 198 -8.31 2.79 -18.17
CA ARG A 198 -8.52 4.23 -18.20
C ARG A 198 -7.67 4.90 -17.12
N LEU A 199 -6.90 5.92 -17.50
CA LEU A 199 -6.15 6.80 -16.60
C LEU A 199 -6.91 8.10 -16.37
N THR A 200 -7.02 8.52 -15.11
CA THR A 200 -7.55 9.83 -14.71
C THR A 200 -6.50 10.52 -13.85
N ILE A 201 -5.98 11.66 -14.31
CA ILE A 201 -5.02 12.47 -13.55
C ILE A 201 -5.79 13.63 -12.91
N LYS A 202 -5.59 13.84 -11.61
CA LYS A 202 -6.25 14.89 -10.81
C LYS A 202 -5.30 16.03 -10.47
N ASP A 203 -3.99 15.75 -10.46
CA ASP A 203 -2.92 16.74 -10.26
C ASP A 203 -1.79 16.42 -11.25
N GLU A 204 -1.83 17.10 -12.41
CA GLU A 204 -0.91 16.89 -13.52
C GLU A 204 0.55 17.19 -13.14
N GLN A 205 0.76 18.29 -12.41
CA GLN A 205 2.11 18.70 -12.00
C GLN A 205 2.75 17.66 -11.07
N THR A 206 2.01 17.21 -10.06
CA THR A 206 2.50 16.20 -9.12
C THR A 206 2.67 14.85 -9.81
N TYR A 207 1.75 14.46 -10.71
CA TYR A 207 1.85 13.22 -11.45
C TYR A 207 3.10 13.16 -12.33
N SER A 208 3.39 14.22 -13.12
CA SER A 208 4.57 14.31 -13.97
C SER A 208 5.87 14.21 -13.15
N LYS A 209 5.93 14.94 -12.02
CA LYS A 209 7.08 14.85 -11.09
C LYS A 209 7.30 13.43 -10.58
N ILE A 210 6.23 12.73 -10.19
CA ILE A 210 6.34 11.36 -9.67
C ILE A 210 6.79 10.41 -10.77
N GLN A 211 6.30 10.58 -11.99
CA GLN A 211 6.68 9.76 -13.13
C GLN A 211 8.16 9.95 -13.49
N GLU A 212 8.65 11.19 -13.54
CA GLU A 212 10.09 11.48 -13.75
C GLU A 212 10.98 10.82 -12.70
N LEU A 213 10.55 10.84 -11.42
CA LEU A 213 11.26 10.16 -10.34
C LEU A 213 11.26 8.64 -10.52
N ALA A 214 10.17 8.05 -11.00
CA ALA A 214 10.09 6.61 -11.26
C ALA A 214 11.02 6.19 -12.42
N ASP A 215 11.11 7.00 -13.48
CA ASP A 215 11.98 6.79 -14.63
C ASP A 215 13.47 6.96 -14.25
N PHE A 216 13.79 7.95 -13.40
CA PHE A 216 15.13 8.10 -12.83
C PHE A 216 15.54 6.89 -11.97
N ALA A 217 14.60 6.37 -11.16
CA ALA A 217 14.84 5.20 -10.33
C ALA A 217 15.12 3.95 -11.16
N GLU A 218 14.55 3.82 -12.34
CA GLU A 218 14.84 2.72 -13.27
C GLU A 218 16.31 2.69 -13.66
N LYS A 219 16.86 3.83 -14.10
CA LYS A 219 18.29 3.96 -14.47
C LYS A 219 19.21 3.63 -13.31
N SER A 220 18.87 4.10 -12.09
CA SER A 220 19.67 3.83 -10.89
C SER A 220 19.66 2.36 -10.44
N LEU A 221 18.57 1.63 -10.72
CA LEU A 221 18.41 0.21 -10.34
C LEU A 221 18.97 -0.75 -11.41
N SER A 222 19.05 -0.32 -12.68
CA SER A 222 19.63 -1.09 -13.78
C SER A 222 21.15 -1.00 -13.84
N GLY A 223 21.76 -0.06 -13.13
CA GLY A 223 23.22 0.12 -13.12
C GLY A 223 23.78 0.85 -14.35
N GLU A 224 22.92 1.57 -15.09
CA GLU A 224 23.28 2.48 -16.20
C GLU A 224 23.52 3.91 -15.69
#